data_ced1f7d188c65aae019ae4145d03dd25
#
_entry.id   ced1f7d188c65aae019ae4145d03dd25
#
_cell.length_a   1.000
_cell.length_b   1.000
_cell.length_c   1.000
_cell.angle_alpha   90.00
_cell.angle_beta   90.00
_cell.angle_gamma   90.00
#
_symmetry.space_group_name_H-M   'P 1'
#
loop_
_entity.id
_entity.type
_entity.pdbx_description
1 polymer ?
#
loop_
_entity_poly.entity_id
_entity_poly.type
_entity_poly.pdbx_seq_one_letter_code
_entity_poly.pdbx_strand_id
1 'polypeptide(L)'
;MRYHILYIFFVCVSPILNAQEIGLNWMQSNQVFNGRNSAVPFPEKTVIGLPDISGTLFNESGGFQNWITDRTISLENFWSRLQRKNYIASVAWSGRSFFFGKKYKKFQWGISHSFDGESNFKYNKDLVGLFTYGNYGLLEKEPITKSQSLSLTPVFNTTLYQSIGLETGIFINEQFSIGAGVKYISGFFNTVSDIKQFDLDIRDPFTIKATENWTIQSANLINSLSFDSTVISRSQVDFGKHPGAAFSFGVFHSTGNLKMGAQLRDIGFIKWNGDKYSRSGVTTYSGIQINDLLTADKNIFNQITDTLKNLGTVKKSAENYKTSLRSKFIADMLYDLNNQFSIGASVLYRFNYFDPYWKIASAAVYSPSKIINIGGQVSFDRYENFNIGLFGALNISVVRWYGSIDHIPVLVTPDKVNRFSGNVGLAIMW
;
A
#
# COMPACT_ATOMS: atom_id res chain seq x y z
N MET A 1 -2.24 -7.77 28.88
CA MET A 1 -0.97 -7.85 28.12
C MET A 1 -1.14 -8.03 26.61
N ARG A 2 -2.22 -8.68 26.12
CA ARG A 2 -2.49 -8.91 24.67
C ARG A 2 -2.83 -7.65 23.86
N TYR A 3 -3.37 -6.61 24.48
CA TYR A 3 -3.74 -5.36 23.78
C TYR A 3 -2.56 -4.42 23.53
N HIS A 4 -1.46 -4.56 24.25
CA HIS A 4 -0.28 -3.71 24.10
C HIS A 4 0.54 -4.06 22.84
N ILE A 5 0.49 -5.30 22.36
CA ILE A 5 1.23 -5.71 21.16
C ILE A 5 0.57 -5.14 19.90
N LEU A 6 -0.77 -5.15 19.83
CA LEU A 6 -1.50 -4.52 18.72
C LEU A 6 -1.35 -2.99 18.74
N TYR A 7 -1.32 -2.40 19.94
CA TYR A 7 -1.10 -0.97 20.14
C TYR A 7 0.33 -0.57 19.79
N ILE A 8 1.33 -1.37 20.16
CA ILE A 8 2.74 -1.18 19.78
C ILE A 8 2.89 -1.36 18.27
N PHE A 9 2.24 -2.34 17.65
CA PHE A 9 2.23 -2.51 16.19
C PHE A 9 1.58 -1.31 15.50
N PHE A 10 0.44 -0.81 15.99
CA PHE A 10 -0.23 0.39 15.47
C PHE A 10 0.55 1.68 15.78
N VAL A 11 1.13 1.84 16.96
CA VAL A 11 1.89 3.04 17.37
C VAL A 11 3.29 3.05 16.77
N CYS A 12 3.96 1.91 16.63
CA CYS A 12 5.26 1.84 15.94
C CYS A 12 5.14 1.92 14.43
N VAL A 13 3.97 1.57 13.85
CA VAL A 13 3.71 1.68 12.41
C VAL A 13 3.07 3.03 12.05
N SER A 14 2.44 3.73 13.00
CA SER A 14 1.72 4.98 12.75
C SER A 14 2.59 6.19 12.34
N PRO A 15 3.86 6.35 12.71
CA PRO A 15 4.64 7.49 12.23
C PRO A 15 5.29 7.29 10.84
N ILE A 16 5.15 6.10 10.20
CA ILE A 16 5.99 5.74 9.05
C ILE A 16 5.17 5.50 7.77
N LEU A 17 3.89 5.84 7.72
CA LEU A 17 3.02 5.43 6.62
C LEU A 17 2.63 6.60 5.72
N ASN A 18 3.15 6.65 4.47
CA ASN A 18 2.93 7.82 3.67
C ASN A 18 3.27 7.72 2.20
N ALA A 19 2.40 8.03 1.28
CA ALA A 19 2.76 8.22 -0.13
C ALA A 19 1.98 9.34 -0.77
N GLN A 20 2.56 10.51 -0.81
CA GLN A 20 2.10 11.52 -1.74
C GLN A 20 3.00 11.58 -2.96
N GLU A 21 2.56 10.96 -4.06
CA GLU A 21 3.33 10.92 -5.30
C GLU A 21 3.15 12.20 -6.13
N ILE A 22 2.12 12.99 -5.87
CA ILE A 22 1.76 14.16 -6.69
C ILE A 22 2.33 15.47 -6.13
N GLY A 23 2.17 15.74 -4.83
CA GLY A 23 2.55 17.03 -4.24
C GLY A 23 4.02 17.39 -4.40
N LEU A 24 4.90 16.39 -4.32
CA LEU A 24 6.34 16.62 -4.48
C LEU A 24 6.77 16.87 -5.94
N ASN A 25 5.98 16.44 -6.93
CA ASN A 25 6.28 16.70 -8.34
C ASN A 25 6.29 18.19 -8.66
N TRP A 26 5.50 19.00 -7.96
CA TRP A 26 5.44 20.45 -8.17
C TRP A 26 6.58 21.23 -7.53
N MET A 27 7.31 20.62 -6.59
CA MET A 27 8.48 21.25 -6.00
C MET A 27 9.71 21.00 -6.86
N GLN A 28 9.95 21.84 -7.85
CA GLN A 28 11.06 21.74 -8.80
C GLN A 28 12.43 21.65 -8.14
N SER A 29 12.61 22.30 -7.00
CA SER A 29 13.83 22.22 -6.20
C SER A 29 14.07 20.84 -5.57
N ASN A 30 13.06 19.95 -5.58
CA ASN A 30 13.08 18.68 -4.85
C ASN A 30 12.93 17.44 -5.74
N GLN A 31 13.40 17.50 -6.97
CA GLN A 31 13.36 16.39 -7.91
C GLN A 31 14.26 15.19 -7.52
N VAL A 32 14.37 14.93 -6.22
CA VAL A 32 15.22 13.87 -5.65
C VAL A 32 14.43 12.83 -4.88
N PHE A 33 13.13 13.02 -4.71
CA PHE A 33 12.27 12.07 -3.99
C PHE A 33 12.13 10.74 -4.73
N ASN A 34 11.77 9.70 -4.00
CA ASN A 34 11.47 8.41 -4.60
C ASN A 34 10.23 8.54 -5.50
N GLY A 35 10.42 8.26 -6.76
CA GLY A 35 9.31 8.35 -7.69
C GLY A 35 9.33 9.52 -8.67
N ARG A 36 10.41 10.30 -8.70
CA ARG A 36 10.58 11.38 -9.65
C ARG A 36 10.53 10.89 -11.11
N ASN A 37 10.17 11.78 -12.02
CA ASN A 37 10.30 11.55 -13.46
C ASN A 37 11.79 11.66 -13.86
N SER A 38 12.36 10.58 -14.41
CA SER A 38 13.78 10.55 -14.82
C SER A 38 14.11 11.51 -15.96
N ALA A 39 13.11 11.99 -16.70
CA ALA A 39 13.28 13.03 -17.72
C ALA A 39 13.48 14.44 -17.13
N VAL A 40 12.99 14.71 -15.92
CA VAL A 40 13.15 16.02 -15.27
C VAL A 40 14.61 16.23 -14.87
N PRO A 41 15.25 17.34 -15.28
CA PRO A 41 16.63 17.62 -14.95
C PRO A 41 16.88 17.69 -13.43
N PHE A 42 17.99 17.12 -12.95
CA PHE A 42 18.41 17.37 -11.58
C PHE A 42 18.66 18.88 -11.36
N PRO A 43 18.24 19.40 -10.20
CA PRO A 43 18.45 20.82 -9.88
C PRO A 43 19.94 21.19 -9.79
N GLU A 44 20.78 20.26 -9.35
CA GLU A 44 22.21 20.42 -9.19
C GLU A 44 23.02 19.40 -9.97
N LYS A 45 24.34 19.58 -10.06
CA LYS A 45 25.22 18.65 -10.82
C LYS A 45 25.32 17.29 -10.16
N THR A 46 25.35 17.26 -8.84
CA THR A 46 25.44 16.04 -8.03
C THR A 46 24.33 16.05 -6.99
N VAL A 47 23.70 14.91 -6.83
CA VAL A 47 22.58 14.71 -5.92
C VAL A 47 22.79 13.41 -5.16
N ILE A 48 22.73 13.49 -3.83
CA ILE A 48 22.66 12.33 -2.93
C ILE A 48 21.33 12.39 -2.21
N GLY A 49 20.42 11.47 -2.50
CA GLY A 49 19.23 11.25 -1.71
C GLY A 49 19.58 10.37 -0.52
N LEU A 50 19.30 10.85 0.66
CA LEU A 50 19.33 10.11 1.90
C LEU A 50 18.00 9.38 2.08
N PRO A 51 17.80 8.61 3.15
CA PRO A 51 16.57 7.89 3.32
C PRO A 51 15.34 8.78 3.17
N ASP A 52 14.42 8.34 2.34
CA ASP A 52 13.05 8.86 2.28
C ASP A 52 12.05 7.73 2.49
N ILE A 53 10.94 8.05 3.09
CA ILE A 53 9.88 7.12 3.42
C ILE A 53 8.56 7.70 2.98
N SER A 54 7.78 6.89 2.31
CA SER A 54 6.43 7.19 1.86
C SER A 54 5.49 6.01 2.08
N GLY A 55 4.19 6.22 2.29
CA GLY A 55 3.20 5.12 2.38
C GLY A 55 1.79 5.68 2.48
N THR A 56 0.83 4.80 2.41
CA THR A 56 -0.61 5.07 2.46
C THR A 56 -1.27 4.03 3.33
N LEU A 57 -2.16 4.46 4.20
CA LEU A 57 -3.15 3.64 4.87
C LEU A 57 -4.53 4.08 4.39
N PHE A 58 -5.34 3.14 3.95
CA PHE A 58 -6.66 3.41 3.41
C PHE A 58 -7.67 2.37 3.88
N ASN A 59 -8.90 2.82 4.16
CA ASN A 59 -10.04 1.96 4.43
C ASN A 59 -11.32 2.54 3.83
N GLU A 60 -11.90 1.82 2.88
CA GLU A 60 -13.10 2.26 2.15
C GLU A 60 -14.36 2.36 3.03
N SER A 61 -14.43 1.64 4.14
CA SER A 61 -15.62 1.63 5.02
C SER A 61 -15.79 2.91 5.85
N GLY A 62 -14.89 3.88 5.73
CA GLY A 62 -14.94 5.17 6.42
C GLY A 62 -13.84 5.35 7.45
N GLY A 63 -13.93 6.43 8.24
CA GLY A 63 -12.90 6.85 9.17
C GLY A 63 -12.57 5.83 10.25
N PHE A 64 -11.35 5.90 10.75
CA PHE A 64 -10.84 5.02 11.79
C PHE A 64 -11.63 5.12 13.10
N GLN A 65 -12.36 6.24 13.34
CA GLN A 65 -13.31 6.36 14.46
C GLN A 65 -14.38 5.25 14.50
N ASN A 66 -14.67 4.66 13.33
CA ASN A 66 -15.64 3.58 13.25
C ASN A 66 -15.15 2.30 13.93
N TRP A 67 -13.84 2.20 14.13
CA TRP A 67 -13.15 1.05 14.73
C TRP A 67 -12.73 1.32 16.17
N ILE A 68 -12.57 2.60 16.55
CA ILE A 68 -12.01 3.00 17.83
C ILE A 68 -13.09 3.67 18.66
N THR A 69 -13.42 3.08 19.80
CA THR A 69 -14.31 3.66 20.83
C THR A 69 -13.54 3.62 22.14
N ASP A 70 -13.46 4.75 22.82
CA ASP A 70 -12.76 4.89 24.11
C ASP A 70 -11.32 4.34 24.09
N ARG A 71 -10.57 4.63 23.01
CA ARG A 71 -9.21 4.15 22.73
C ARG A 71 -9.09 2.62 22.60
N THR A 72 -10.20 1.94 22.40
CA THR A 72 -10.25 0.50 22.14
C THR A 72 -10.80 0.22 20.74
N ILE A 73 -10.34 -0.86 20.12
CA ILE A 73 -10.89 -1.32 18.83
C ILE A 73 -12.19 -2.06 19.14
N SER A 74 -13.32 -1.49 18.68
CA SER A 74 -14.64 -2.11 18.80
C SER A 74 -15.10 -2.65 17.45
N LEU A 75 -14.97 -3.96 17.27
CA LEU A 75 -15.48 -4.64 16.07
C LEU A 75 -17.00 -4.56 15.95
N GLU A 76 -17.73 -4.49 17.09
CA GLU A 76 -19.18 -4.34 17.10
C GLU A 76 -19.64 -3.01 16.52
N ASN A 77 -19.03 -1.90 16.97
CA ASN A 77 -19.32 -0.57 16.42
C ASN A 77 -18.95 -0.50 14.93
N PHE A 78 -17.84 -1.10 14.57
CA PHE A 78 -17.42 -1.18 13.18
C PHE A 78 -18.44 -1.94 12.34
N TRP A 79 -18.82 -3.16 12.74
CA TRP A 79 -19.79 -3.99 12.06
C TRP A 79 -21.16 -3.31 11.89
N SER A 80 -21.65 -2.62 12.91
CA SER A 80 -22.95 -1.95 12.89
C SER A 80 -23.05 -0.86 11.80
N ARG A 81 -21.92 -0.26 11.43
CA ARG A 81 -21.83 0.80 10.42
C ARG A 81 -21.61 0.30 9.00
N LEU A 82 -21.24 -0.97 8.84
CA LEU A 82 -21.02 -1.56 7.52
C LEU A 82 -22.34 -1.83 6.79
N GLN A 83 -22.36 -1.49 5.51
CA GLN A 83 -23.39 -1.92 4.58
C GLN A 83 -23.06 -3.32 4.03
N ARG A 84 -24.04 -3.99 3.42
CA ARG A 84 -23.81 -5.28 2.76
C ARG A 84 -23.17 -5.10 1.37
N LYS A 85 -21.92 -4.67 1.36
CA LYS A 85 -21.07 -4.59 0.15
C LYS A 85 -19.64 -4.99 0.51
N ASN A 86 -18.80 -5.14 -0.51
CA ASN A 86 -17.37 -5.34 -0.30
C ASN A 86 -16.67 -4.01 -0.06
N TYR A 87 -15.70 -4.02 0.83
CA TYR A 87 -14.84 -2.90 1.19
C TYR A 87 -13.38 -3.29 0.99
N ILE A 88 -12.53 -2.31 0.77
CA ILE A 88 -11.09 -2.50 0.62
C ILE A 88 -10.37 -1.77 1.76
N ALA A 89 -9.48 -2.48 2.43
CA ALA A 89 -8.45 -1.89 3.27
C ALA A 89 -7.08 -2.08 2.59
N SER A 90 -6.27 -1.06 2.57
CA SER A 90 -4.98 -1.08 1.89
C SER A 90 -3.92 -0.38 2.72
N VAL A 91 -2.74 -0.99 2.79
CA VAL A 91 -1.51 -0.41 3.32
C VAL A 91 -0.46 -0.51 2.23
N ALA A 92 0.16 0.61 1.87
CA ALA A 92 1.27 0.63 0.95
C ALA A 92 2.37 1.54 1.49
N TRP A 93 3.61 1.13 1.36
CA TRP A 93 4.76 1.91 1.77
C TRP A 93 5.91 1.73 0.79
N SER A 94 6.75 2.74 0.70
CA SER A 94 7.96 2.75 -0.09
C SER A 94 9.03 3.50 0.69
N GLY A 95 10.19 2.91 0.83
CA GLY A 95 11.33 3.53 1.49
C GLY A 95 12.55 3.45 0.59
N ARG A 96 13.10 4.59 0.19
CA ARG A 96 14.39 4.62 -0.49
C ARG A 96 15.48 4.78 0.56
N SER A 97 16.44 3.88 0.57
CA SER A 97 17.57 3.93 1.50
C SER A 97 18.66 4.88 1.02
N PHE A 98 18.90 4.95 -0.29
CA PHE A 98 19.80 5.92 -0.87
C PHE A 98 19.46 6.20 -2.34
N PHE A 99 19.95 7.34 -2.82
CA PHE A 99 19.99 7.73 -4.21
C PHE A 99 21.31 8.47 -4.49
N PHE A 100 21.94 8.15 -5.60
CA PHE A 100 23.05 8.94 -6.12
C PHE A 100 22.77 9.32 -7.56
N GLY A 101 22.88 10.60 -7.90
CA GLY A 101 22.64 11.09 -9.24
C GLY A 101 23.66 12.12 -9.69
N LYS A 102 23.93 12.15 -10.98
CA LYS A 102 24.84 13.09 -11.60
C LYS A 102 24.30 13.61 -12.93
N LYS A 103 24.35 14.94 -13.09
CA LYS A 103 23.93 15.64 -14.28
C LYS A 103 25.11 16.19 -15.07
N TYR A 104 25.06 16.01 -16.36
CA TYR A 104 25.97 16.54 -17.36
C TYR A 104 25.20 17.47 -18.32
N LYS A 105 25.91 18.08 -19.28
CA LYS A 105 25.27 19.03 -20.21
C LYS A 105 24.13 18.40 -21.03
N LYS A 106 24.31 17.16 -21.50
CA LYS A 106 23.35 16.48 -22.41
C LYS A 106 22.63 15.30 -21.79
N PHE A 107 23.04 14.84 -20.63
CA PHE A 107 22.43 13.70 -19.99
C PHE A 107 22.59 13.74 -18.45
N GLN A 108 21.81 12.94 -17.79
CA GLN A 108 21.92 12.64 -16.36
C GLN A 108 21.73 11.15 -16.13
N TRP A 109 22.23 10.66 -15.02
CA TRP A 109 21.98 9.31 -14.57
C TRP A 109 21.88 9.26 -13.04
N GLY A 110 21.23 8.23 -12.54
CA GLY A 110 21.13 7.99 -11.11
C GLY A 110 20.99 6.51 -10.80
N ILE A 111 21.46 6.14 -9.61
CA ILE A 111 21.29 4.80 -9.03
C ILE A 111 20.58 4.93 -7.69
N SER A 112 19.67 4.02 -7.42
CA SER A 112 18.87 4.01 -6.19
C SER A 112 18.74 2.61 -5.62
N HIS A 113 18.50 2.54 -4.31
CA HIS A 113 18.03 1.33 -3.65
C HIS A 113 16.79 1.65 -2.84
N SER A 114 15.74 0.84 -2.98
CA SER A 114 14.48 1.02 -2.27
C SER A 114 13.88 -0.29 -1.79
N PHE A 115 13.01 -0.16 -0.79
CA PHE A 115 12.10 -1.19 -0.30
C PHE A 115 10.68 -0.75 -0.55
N ASP A 116 9.86 -1.65 -1.05
CA ASP A 116 8.46 -1.39 -1.37
C ASP A 116 7.59 -2.50 -0.79
N GLY A 117 6.54 -2.11 -0.14
CA GLY A 117 5.60 -3.04 0.48
C GLY A 117 4.16 -2.62 0.25
N GLU A 118 3.31 -3.61 0.14
CA GLU A 118 1.91 -3.40 -0.06
C GLU A 118 1.09 -4.58 0.43
N SER A 119 -0.03 -4.26 1.08
CA SER A 119 -1.04 -5.23 1.48
C SER A 119 -2.43 -4.68 1.21
N ASN A 120 -3.27 -5.47 0.56
CA ASN A 120 -4.66 -5.16 0.30
C ASN A 120 -5.52 -6.27 0.81
N PHE A 121 -6.59 -5.89 1.46
CA PHE A 121 -7.59 -6.80 2.00
C PHE A 121 -8.98 -6.34 1.59
N LYS A 122 -9.71 -7.22 0.92
CA LYS A 122 -11.12 -7.03 0.59
C LYS A 122 -11.95 -7.81 1.59
N TYR A 123 -12.94 -7.17 2.17
CA TYR A 123 -13.81 -7.74 3.19
C TYR A 123 -15.24 -7.23 3.04
N ASN A 124 -16.18 -7.90 3.70
CA ASN A 124 -17.58 -7.49 3.76
C ASN A 124 -18.11 -7.53 5.18
N LYS A 125 -19.35 -7.07 5.36
CA LYS A 125 -20.04 -7.04 6.65
C LYS A 125 -20.16 -8.42 7.28
N ASP A 126 -20.45 -9.45 6.48
CA ASP A 126 -20.65 -10.82 6.95
C ASP A 126 -19.36 -11.39 7.55
N LEU A 127 -18.20 -11.12 6.92
CA LEU A 127 -16.90 -11.51 7.46
C LEU A 127 -16.61 -10.85 8.80
N VAL A 128 -16.82 -9.54 8.90
CA VAL A 128 -16.61 -8.80 10.15
C VAL A 128 -17.58 -9.29 11.24
N GLY A 129 -18.84 -9.53 10.88
CA GLY A 129 -19.84 -10.07 11.80
C GLY A 129 -19.48 -11.44 12.36
N LEU A 130 -18.96 -12.32 11.50
CA LEU A 130 -18.49 -13.64 11.92
C LEU A 130 -17.33 -13.56 12.93
N PHE A 131 -16.37 -12.63 12.71
CA PHE A 131 -15.27 -12.39 13.64
C PHE A 131 -15.71 -11.71 14.96
N THR A 132 -16.77 -10.90 14.90
CA THR A 132 -17.27 -10.13 16.06
C THR A 132 -18.12 -10.99 16.99
N TYR A 133 -19.05 -11.75 16.41
CA TYR A 133 -20.11 -12.44 17.16
C TYR A 133 -20.01 -13.99 17.08
N GLY A 134 -19.17 -14.51 16.20
CA GLY A 134 -19.19 -15.92 15.84
C GLY A 134 -20.46 -16.29 15.06
N ASN A 135 -20.65 -17.58 14.82
CA ASN A 135 -21.81 -18.07 14.07
C ASN A 135 -23.13 -17.88 14.84
N TYR A 136 -23.16 -18.22 16.13
CA TYR A 136 -24.37 -18.13 16.95
C TYR A 136 -24.80 -16.68 17.20
N GLY A 137 -23.89 -15.82 17.68
CA GLY A 137 -24.22 -14.43 17.96
C GLY A 137 -24.59 -13.62 16.71
N LEU A 138 -24.06 -13.99 15.54
CA LEU A 138 -24.46 -13.35 14.27
C LEU A 138 -25.89 -13.72 13.87
N LEU A 139 -26.31 -14.96 14.11
CA LEU A 139 -27.70 -15.40 13.92
C LEU A 139 -28.71 -14.67 14.80
N GLU A 140 -28.32 -14.35 16.04
CA GLU A 140 -29.17 -13.57 16.95
C GLU A 140 -29.27 -12.08 16.56
N LYS A 141 -28.18 -11.47 16.11
CA LYS A 141 -28.12 -10.06 15.75
C LYS A 141 -28.77 -9.75 14.38
N GLU A 142 -28.57 -10.60 13.41
CA GLU A 142 -29.24 -10.52 12.11
C GLU A 142 -29.88 -11.86 11.80
N PRO A 143 -31.19 -12.05 12.08
CA PRO A 143 -31.90 -13.27 11.73
C PRO A 143 -31.76 -13.56 10.24
N ILE A 144 -30.91 -14.51 9.91
CA ILE A 144 -30.71 -14.95 8.53
C ILE A 144 -31.96 -15.74 8.15
N THR A 145 -32.68 -15.26 7.14
CA THR A 145 -33.82 -16.01 6.61
C THR A 145 -33.32 -17.36 6.15
N LYS A 146 -34.17 -18.41 6.31
CA LYS A 146 -33.81 -19.83 6.11
C LYS A 146 -33.10 -20.18 4.78
N SER A 147 -32.93 -19.23 3.87
CA SER A 147 -32.31 -19.39 2.57
C SER A 147 -30.97 -18.67 2.37
N GLN A 148 -30.44 -17.95 3.37
CA GLN A 148 -29.22 -17.18 3.17
C GLN A 148 -28.00 -17.86 3.77
N SER A 149 -27.01 -18.12 2.93
CA SER A 149 -25.62 -18.36 3.32
C SER A 149 -24.86 -17.03 3.38
N LEU A 150 -23.90 -16.93 4.29
CA LEU A 150 -22.94 -15.82 4.33
C LEU A 150 -21.92 -16.00 3.20
N SER A 151 -21.79 -15.02 2.34
CA SER A 151 -20.76 -15.04 1.30
C SER A 151 -19.58 -14.18 1.76
N LEU A 152 -18.50 -14.80 2.16
CA LEU A 152 -17.38 -14.11 2.79
C LEU A 152 -16.38 -13.55 1.78
N THR A 153 -16.08 -14.28 0.72
CA THR A 153 -15.15 -13.96 -0.37
C THR A 153 -14.03 -12.96 -0.01
N PRO A 154 -13.27 -13.20 1.08
CA PRO A 154 -12.17 -12.31 1.45
C PRO A 154 -11.06 -12.44 0.41
N VAL A 155 -10.56 -11.33 -0.10
CA VAL A 155 -9.43 -11.35 -1.03
C VAL A 155 -8.29 -10.58 -0.41
N PHE A 156 -7.11 -11.18 -0.38
CA PHE A 156 -5.92 -10.52 0.11
C PHE A 156 -4.77 -10.67 -0.87
N ASN A 157 -3.99 -9.60 -0.96
CA ASN A 157 -2.77 -9.56 -1.74
C ASN A 157 -1.74 -8.78 -0.94
N THR A 158 -0.62 -9.41 -0.65
CA THR A 158 0.49 -8.79 0.05
C THR A 158 1.76 -9.02 -0.74
N THR A 159 2.55 -7.99 -0.94
CA THR A 159 3.84 -8.07 -1.64
C THR A 159 4.85 -7.19 -0.90
N LEU A 160 6.04 -7.72 -0.67
CA LEU A 160 7.18 -6.98 -0.15
C LEU A 160 8.42 -7.32 -0.98
N TYR A 161 9.15 -6.30 -1.41
CA TYR A 161 10.35 -6.46 -2.20
C TYR A 161 11.32 -5.29 -2.00
N GLN A 162 12.56 -5.51 -2.41
CA GLN A 162 13.56 -4.46 -2.57
C GLN A 162 13.95 -4.32 -4.04
N SER A 163 14.48 -3.17 -4.41
CA SER A 163 14.95 -2.93 -5.77
C SER A 163 16.22 -2.09 -5.82
N ILE A 164 17.05 -2.39 -6.82
CA ILE A 164 18.14 -1.52 -7.25
C ILE A 164 17.75 -0.96 -8.60
N GLY A 165 17.68 0.36 -8.70
CA GLY A 165 17.28 1.08 -9.90
C GLY A 165 18.43 1.85 -10.52
N LEU A 166 18.50 1.82 -11.84
CA LEU A 166 19.32 2.71 -12.67
C LEU A 166 18.36 3.56 -13.51
N GLU A 167 18.55 4.86 -13.50
CA GLU A 167 17.76 5.79 -14.31
C GLU A 167 18.68 6.70 -15.12
N THR A 168 18.18 7.15 -16.26
CA THR A 168 18.88 8.10 -17.14
C THR A 168 17.88 9.08 -17.73
N GLY A 169 18.33 10.32 -17.95
CA GLY A 169 17.63 11.35 -18.69
C GLY A 169 18.53 11.94 -19.77
N ILE A 170 18.01 12.17 -20.94
CA ILE A 170 18.71 12.76 -22.09
C ILE A 170 18.02 14.09 -22.45
N PHE A 171 18.80 15.15 -22.49
CA PHE A 171 18.33 16.49 -22.87
C PHE A 171 18.46 16.64 -24.39
N ILE A 172 17.34 16.54 -25.10
CA ILE A 172 17.27 16.67 -26.57
C ILE A 172 17.61 18.10 -26.97
N ASN A 173 17.03 19.05 -26.23
CA ASN A 173 17.34 20.48 -26.30
C ASN A 173 17.09 21.14 -24.93
N GLU A 174 17.15 22.45 -24.85
CA GLU A 174 16.94 23.19 -23.60
C GLU A 174 15.51 23.06 -23.03
N GLN A 175 14.55 22.75 -23.89
CA GLN A 175 13.13 22.68 -23.55
C GLN A 175 12.62 21.25 -23.38
N PHE A 176 13.22 20.25 -24.02
CA PHE A 176 12.68 18.90 -24.09
C PHE A 176 13.69 17.84 -23.68
N SER A 177 13.26 16.94 -22.81
CA SER A 177 14.04 15.80 -22.36
C SER A 177 13.21 14.54 -22.27
N ILE A 178 13.88 13.40 -22.41
CA ILE A 178 13.32 12.07 -22.26
C ILE A 178 14.09 11.32 -21.17
N GLY A 179 13.43 10.41 -20.49
CA GLY A 179 14.03 9.62 -19.43
C GLY A 179 13.59 8.16 -19.48
N ALA A 180 14.48 7.30 -19.03
CA ALA A 180 14.22 5.88 -18.87
C ALA A 180 14.81 5.37 -17.56
N GLY A 181 14.22 4.32 -17.02
CA GLY A 181 14.72 3.65 -15.82
C GLY A 181 14.52 2.14 -15.92
N VAL A 182 15.44 1.42 -15.32
CA VAL A 182 15.36 -0.03 -15.14
C VAL A 182 15.61 -0.36 -13.68
N LYS A 183 14.84 -1.30 -13.12
CA LYS A 183 15.02 -1.81 -11.77
C LYS A 183 15.23 -3.32 -11.81
N TYR A 184 16.24 -3.80 -11.12
CA TYR A 184 16.31 -5.17 -10.68
C TYR A 184 15.57 -5.30 -9.34
N ILE A 185 14.72 -6.31 -9.22
CA ILE A 185 13.86 -6.50 -8.06
C ILE A 185 14.17 -7.84 -7.42
N SER A 186 14.20 -7.84 -6.09
CA SER A 186 14.27 -9.04 -5.27
C SER A 186 13.09 -9.07 -4.30
N GLY A 187 12.17 -10.01 -4.53
CA GLY A 187 11.02 -10.22 -3.65
C GLY A 187 11.42 -10.86 -2.32
N PHE A 188 10.78 -10.44 -1.24
CA PHE A 188 10.92 -11.05 0.08
C PHE A 188 9.79 -12.02 0.36
N PHE A 189 8.57 -11.55 0.27
CA PHE A 189 7.40 -12.40 0.38
C PHE A 189 6.22 -11.85 -0.44
N ASN A 190 5.35 -12.79 -0.80
CA ASN A 190 4.12 -12.49 -1.52
C ASN A 190 3.04 -13.47 -1.11
N THR A 191 1.80 -13.00 -1.10
CA THR A 191 0.62 -13.84 -1.02
C THR A 191 -0.48 -13.23 -1.86
N VAL A 192 -1.07 -14.04 -2.72
CA VAL A 192 -2.20 -13.67 -3.57
C VAL A 192 -3.30 -14.70 -3.38
N SER A 193 -4.50 -14.26 -3.04
CA SER A 193 -5.69 -15.10 -2.99
C SER A 193 -6.58 -14.89 -4.20
N ASP A 194 -7.10 -15.99 -4.74
CA ASP A 194 -8.20 -16.04 -5.71
C ASP A 194 -9.33 -16.87 -5.09
N ILE A 195 -10.34 -16.17 -4.56
CA ILE A 195 -11.48 -16.80 -3.87
C ILE A 195 -12.72 -16.62 -4.74
N LYS A 196 -13.05 -17.65 -5.48
CA LYS A 196 -14.24 -17.68 -6.35
C LYS A 196 -15.51 -17.86 -5.56
N GLN A 197 -15.44 -18.65 -4.49
CA GLN A 197 -16.56 -18.95 -3.61
C GLN A 197 -16.05 -19.26 -2.20
N PHE A 198 -16.68 -18.65 -1.21
CA PHE A 198 -16.52 -19.01 0.20
C PHE A 198 -17.82 -18.66 0.92
N ASP A 199 -18.77 -19.59 0.86
CA ASP A 199 -20.10 -19.42 1.44
C ASP A 199 -20.22 -20.28 2.69
N LEU A 200 -20.71 -19.68 3.78
CA LEU A 200 -20.99 -20.37 5.04
C LEU A 200 -22.50 -20.44 5.27
N ASP A 201 -23.05 -21.63 5.37
CA ASP A 201 -24.39 -21.87 5.87
C ASP A 201 -24.30 -22.10 7.39
N ILE A 202 -24.85 -21.16 8.17
CA ILE A 202 -24.83 -21.15 9.63
C ILE A 202 -26.25 -21.20 10.24
N ARG A 203 -27.23 -21.71 9.49
CA ARG A 203 -28.63 -21.79 9.94
C ARG A 203 -28.81 -22.61 11.22
N ASP A 204 -27.96 -23.58 11.43
CA ASP A 204 -27.85 -24.33 12.66
C ASP A 204 -26.70 -23.77 13.52
N PRO A 205 -26.93 -23.31 14.77
CA PRO A 205 -25.89 -22.75 15.61
C PRO A 205 -24.75 -23.74 15.94
N PHE A 206 -25.00 -25.03 15.81
CA PHE A 206 -24.01 -26.08 16.11
C PHE A 206 -23.32 -26.63 14.86
N THR A 207 -23.85 -26.31 13.67
CA THR A 207 -23.34 -26.86 12.40
C THR A 207 -23.05 -25.75 11.43
N ILE A 208 -21.82 -25.71 10.92
CA ILE A 208 -21.40 -24.81 9.85
C ILE A 208 -21.14 -25.64 8.60
N LYS A 209 -21.83 -25.32 7.52
CA LYS A 209 -21.55 -25.89 6.22
C LYS A 209 -20.83 -24.87 5.35
N ALA A 210 -19.58 -25.15 4.98
CA ALA A 210 -18.78 -24.31 4.11
C ALA A 210 -18.80 -24.84 2.68
N THR A 211 -19.15 -24.00 1.72
CA THR A 211 -18.99 -24.26 0.29
C THR A 211 -17.83 -23.42 -0.21
N GLU A 212 -16.78 -24.06 -0.67
CA GLU A 212 -15.49 -23.42 -0.89
C GLU A 212 -14.96 -23.69 -2.31
N ASN A 213 -14.42 -22.65 -2.94
CA ASN A 213 -13.61 -22.75 -4.15
C ASN A 213 -12.60 -21.59 -4.13
N TRP A 214 -11.38 -21.89 -3.68
CA TRP A 214 -10.34 -20.88 -3.55
C TRP A 214 -8.96 -21.43 -3.84
N THR A 215 -8.08 -20.51 -4.21
CA THR A 215 -6.66 -20.74 -4.41
C THR A 215 -5.87 -19.62 -3.73
N ILE A 216 -4.81 -19.98 -3.02
CA ILE A 216 -3.86 -19.03 -2.43
C ILE A 216 -2.47 -19.41 -2.92
N GLN A 217 -1.79 -18.48 -3.56
CA GLN A 217 -0.38 -18.60 -3.91
C GLN A 217 0.42 -17.81 -2.87
N SER A 218 1.47 -18.40 -2.30
CA SER A 218 2.28 -17.77 -1.27
C SER A 218 3.75 -18.11 -1.42
N ALA A 219 4.59 -17.10 -1.32
CA ALA A 219 6.02 -17.22 -1.20
C ALA A 219 6.46 -16.60 0.12
N ASN A 220 7.01 -17.41 1.01
CA ASN A 220 7.53 -17.10 2.34
C ASN A 220 6.51 -16.64 3.41
N LEU A 221 5.36 -16.02 3.05
CA LEU A 221 4.46 -15.40 4.03
C LEU A 221 3.72 -16.42 4.92
N ILE A 222 3.15 -17.48 4.34
CA ILE A 222 2.40 -18.49 5.12
C ILE A 222 3.29 -19.22 6.10
N ASN A 223 4.53 -19.48 5.75
CA ASN A 223 5.51 -20.06 6.65
C ASN A 223 5.89 -19.12 7.82
N SER A 224 5.73 -17.80 7.62
CA SER A 224 6.01 -16.78 8.64
C SER A 224 4.81 -16.52 9.56
N LEU A 225 3.60 -16.90 9.13
CA LEU A 225 2.36 -16.80 9.91
C LEU A 225 2.10 -18.03 10.78
N SER A 226 2.94 -19.07 10.70
CA SER A 226 2.94 -20.10 11.74
C SER A 226 3.25 -19.40 13.06
N PHE A 227 2.30 -19.43 14.01
CA PHE A 227 2.36 -18.75 15.31
C PHE A 227 3.49 -19.27 16.23
N ASP A 228 4.32 -20.13 15.73
CA ASP A 228 5.63 -20.44 16.29
C ASP A 228 6.53 -19.24 16.06
N SER A 229 7.07 -18.69 17.11
CA SER A 229 7.91 -17.49 17.21
C SER A 229 9.25 -17.58 16.45
N THR A 230 9.29 -18.32 15.36
CA THR A 230 10.42 -18.37 14.45
C THR A 230 10.46 -17.09 13.64
N VAL A 231 11.28 -16.18 14.13
CA VAL A 231 11.91 -15.08 13.43
C VAL A 231 12.00 -15.41 11.92
N ILE A 232 11.57 -14.46 11.08
CA ILE A 232 11.87 -14.47 9.64
C ILE A 232 13.32 -14.91 9.48
N SER A 233 13.54 -16.13 9.05
CA SER A 233 14.91 -16.66 8.99
C SER A 233 15.69 -15.87 7.94
N ARG A 234 16.97 -15.63 8.19
CA ARG A 234 17.85 -14.87 7.28
C ARG A 234 17.80 -15.41 5.85
N SER A 235 17.59 -16.72 5.69
CA SER A 235 17.43 -17.39 4.39
C SER A 235 16.14 -17.02 3.63
N GLN A 236 15.16 -16.40 4.28
CA GLN A 236 13.94 -15.94 3.62
C GLN A 236 14.09 -14.55 2.97
N VAL A 237 15.14 -13.82 3.33
CA VAL A 237 15.44 -12.46 2.89
C VAL A 237 16.61 -12.43 1.91
N ASP A 238 17.03 -13.59 1.39
CA ASP A 238 18.17 -13.68 0.48
C ASP A 238 17.92 -12.87 -0.80
N PHE A 239 18.88 -11.99 -1.10
CA PHE A 239 18.86 -11.19 -2.31
C PHE A 239 18.88 -12.09 -3.56
N GLY A 240 17.91 -11.91 -4.45
CA GLY A 240 17.80 -12.67 -5.70
C GLY A 240 16.99 -13.96 -5.64
N LYS A 241 16.45 -14.35 -4.48
CA LYS A 241 15.62 -15.56 -4.35
C LYS A 241 14.34 -15.50 -5.20
N HIS A 242 13.73 -14.32 -5.29
CA HIS A 242 12.54 -14.05 -6.10
C HIS A 242 12.84 -12.89 -7.06
N PRO A 243 13.46 -13.16 -8.22
CA PRO A 243 13.92 -12.12 -9.12
C PRO A 243 12.77 -11.47 -9.88
N GLY A 244 12.92 -10.18 -10.15
CA GLY A 244 12.01 -9.40 -10.96
C GLY A 244 12.71 -8.27 -11.67
N ALA A 245 11.97 -7.62 -12.56
CA ALA A 245 12.46 -6.45 -13.26
C ALA A 245 11.30 -5.46 -13.50
N ALA A 246 11.64 -4.18 -13.53
CA ALA A 246 10.71 -3.13 -13.92
C ALA A 246 11.38 -2.10 -14.82
N PHE A 247 10.55 -1.46 -15.65
CA PHE A 247 10.93 -0.38 -16.55
C PHE A 247 10.09 0.85 -16.26
N SER A 248 10.68 2.01 -16.50
CA SER A 248 10.02 3.30 -16.39
C SER A 248 10.43 4.20 -17.55
N PHE A 249 9.51 5.02 -18.02
CA PHE A 249 9.73 5.97 -19.11
C PHE A 249 9.14 7.32 -18.73
N GLY A 250 9.80 8.39 -19.14
CA GLY A 250 9.32 9.74 -18.89
C GLY A 250 9.66 10.71 -20.00
N VAL A 251 8.85 11.74 -20.08
CA VAL A 251 9.10 12.91 -20.94
C VAL A 251 8.92 14.17 -20.09
N PHE A 252 9.65 15.20 -20.45
CA PHE A 252 9.53 16.50 -19.80
C PHE A 252 9.74 17.60 -20.83
N HIS A 253 8.90 18.63 -20.74
CA HIS A 253 8.95 19.82 -21.56
C HIS A 253 8.86 21.07 -20.71
N SER A 254 9.72 22.06 -21.00
CA SER A 254 9.74 23.35 -20.31
C SER A 254 9.87 24.47 -21.33
N THR A 255 8.87 25.35 -21.38
CA THR A 255 8.89 26.50 -22.29
C THR A 255 8.36 27.75 -21.58
N GLY A 256 9.19 28.79 -21.48
CA GLY A 256 8.84 29.98 -20.71
C GLY A 256 8.47 29.63 -19.26
N ASN A 257 7.26 30.01 -18.86
CA ASN A 257 6.72 29.76 -17.52
C ASN A 257 6.02 28.41 -17.39
N LEU A 258 5.88 27.65 -18.47
CA LEU A 258 5.16 26.36 -18.45
C LEU A 258 6.11 25.19 -18.44
N LYS A 259 5.88 24.25 -17.51
CA LYS A 259 6.61 22.99 -17.36
C LYS A 259 5.62 21.85 -17.34
N MET A 260 5.85 20.83 -18.13
CA MET A 260 4.98 19.65 -18.25
C MET A 260 5.80 18.38 -18.20
N GLY A 261 5.28 17.39 -17.52
CA GLY A 261 5.87 16.07 -17.42
C GLY A 261 4.84 14.97 -17.64
N ALA A 262 5.28 13.86 -18.20
CA ALA A 262 4.52 12.63 -18.19
C ALA A 262 5.46 11.45 -17.94
N GLN A 263 5.02 10.46 -17.18
CA GLN A 263 5.80 9.27 -16.89
C GLN A 263 4.93 8.03 -16.76
N LEU A 264 5.47 6.92 -17.20
CA LEU A 264 4.94 5.59 -16.98
C LEU A 264 5.98 4.81 -16.17
N ARG A 265 5.60 4.30 -15.00
CA ARG A 265 6.55 3.74 -14.03
C ARG A 265 6.21 2.32 -13.63
N ASP A 266 7.28 1.60 -13.25
CA ASP A 266 7.21 0.29 -12.62
C ASP A 266 6.43 -0.74 -13.47
N ILE A 267 6.59 -0.68 -14.81
CA ILE A 267 6.07 -1.70 -15.72
C ILE A 267 6.96 -2.93 -15.56
N GLY A 268 6.47 -3.93 -14.84
CA GLY A 268 7.33 -5.04 -14.50
C GLY A 268 6.63 -6.16 -13.75
N PHE A 269 7.45 -7.07 -13.25
CA PHE A 269 6.97 -8.27 -12.58
C PHE A 269 8.00 -8.80 -11.57
N ILE A 270 7.53 -9.70 -10.71
CA ILE A 270 8.35 -10.53 -9.83
C ILE A 270 8.00 -11.99 -10.08
N LYS A 271 9.02 -12.85 -10.19
CA LYS A 271 8.86 -14.31 -10.23
C LYS A 271 9.01 -14.86 -8.82
N TRP A 272 8.05 -15.62 -8.38
CA TRP A 272 8.00 -16.18 -7.04
C TRP A 272 8.20 -17.70 -7.10
N ASN A 273 9.09 -18.21 -6.28
CA ASN A 273 9.20 -19.61 -5.97
C ASN A 273 8.40 -19.83 -4.68
N GLY A 274 7.23 -20.44 -4.77
CA GLY A 274 6.32 -20.54 -3.65
C GLY A 274 5.48 -21.80 -3.66
N ASP A 275 4.43 -21.76 -2.86
CA ASP A 275 3.45 -22.82 -2.74
C ASP A 275 2.08 -22.33 -3.20
N LYS A 276 1.33 -23.20 -3.78
CA LYS A 276 -0.09 -23.05 -4.07
C LYS A 276 -0.90 -23.91 -3.13
N TYR A 277 -1.83 -23.29 -2.47
CA TYR A 277 -2.83 -23.89 -1.62
C TYR A 277 -4.18 -23.76 -2.32
N SER A 278 -4.92 -24.85 -2.44
CA SER A 278 -6.24 -24.80 -3.07
C SER A 278 -7.21 -25.75 -2.38
N ARG A 279 -8.46 -25.34 -2.39
CA ARG A 279 -9.57 -26.16 -1.92
C ARG A 279 -10.82 -25.89 -2.72
N SER A 280 -11.55 -26.96 -3.02
CA SER A 280 -12.85 -26.91 -3.67
C SER A 280 -13.71 -28.02 -3.11
N GLY A 281 -14.95 -27.71 -2.75
CA GLY A 281 -15.89 -28.67 -2.23
C GLY A 281 -16.79 -28.13 -1.14
N VAL A 282 -17.50 -29.04 -0.50
CA VAL A 282 -18.40 -28.76 0.62
C VAL A 282 -17.84 -29.43 1.87
N THR A 283 -17.74 -28.68 2.96
CA THR A 283 -17.31 -29.18 4.28
C THR A 283 -18.39 -28.89 5.28
N THR A 284 -18.71 -29.84 6.11
CA THR A 284 -19.64 -29.66 7.24
C THR A 284 -18.84 -29.78 8.54
N TYR A 285 -18.98 -28.79 9.37
CA TYR A 285 -18.42 -28.73 10.70
C TYR A 285 -19.51 -28.77 11.75
N SER A 286 -19.48 -29.73 12.66
CA SER A 286 -20.53 -29.97 13.67
C SER A 286 -20.13 -29.58 15.10
N GLY A 287 -19.21 -28.63 15.24
CA GLY A 287 -18.80 -28.06 16.54
C GLY A 287 -17.45 -28.54 17.06
N ILE A 288 -16.92 -27.82 18.03
CA ILE A 288 -15.76 -28.23 18.83
C ILE A 288 -16.29 -28.58 20.22
N GLN A 289 -16.02 -29.79 20.67
CA GLN A 289 -16.29 -30.15 22.03
C GLN A 289 -15.21 -29.59 22.94
N ILE A 290 -15.54 -28.55 23.71
CA ILE A 290 -14.63 -27.96 24.72
C ILE A 290 -14.92 -28.63 26.03
N ASN A 291 -14.06 -29.56 26.48
CA ASN A 291 -14.26 -30.33 27.68
C ASN A 291 -14.00 -29.54 28.98
N ASP A 292 -13.29 -28.43 28.92
CA ASP A 292 -13.04 -27.59 30.07
C ASP A 292 -12.71 -26.13 29.66
N LEU A 293 -13.65 -25.24 29.92
CA LEU A 293 -13.52 -23.80 29.57
C LEU A 293 -12.61 -23.04 30.56
N LEU A 294 -12.37 -23.57 31.74
CA LEU A 294 -11.61 -22.90 32.79
C LEU A 294 -10.09 -23.13 32.68
N THR A 295 -9.68 -24.22 32.05
CA THR A 295 -8.27 -24.55 31.82
C THR A 295 -7.78 -24.17 30.41
N ALA A 296 -8.60 -23.51 29.63
CA ALA A 296 -8.47 -23.30 28.20
C ALA A 296 -7.45 -22.21 27.77
N ASP A 297 -6.26 -22.19 28.35
CA ASP A 297 -5.36 -21.04 28.19
C ASP A 297 -4.51 -21.04 26.92
N LYS A 298 -4.17 -22.17 26.33
CA LYS A 298 -3.41 -22.25 25.07
C LYS A 298 -3.93 -23.31 24.10
N ASN A 299 -4.68 -24.27 24.58
CA ASN A 299 -5.13 -25.41 23.80
C ASN A 299 -6.31 -25.11 22.87
N ILE A 300 -7.15 -24.10 23.14
CA ILE A 300 -8.31 -23.79 22.29
C ILE A 300 -7.85 -23.30 20.91
N PHE A 301 -6.85 -22.42 20.85
CA PHE A 301 -6.31 -21.96 19.57
C PHE A 301 -5.68 -23.09 18.76
N ASN A 302 -4.98 -24.00 19.44
CA ASN A 302 -4.41 -25.18 18.78
C ASN A 302 -5.50 -26.14 18.33
N GLN A 303 -6.52 -26.38 19.14
CA GLN A 303 -7.67 -27.22 18.77
C GLN A 303 -8.49 -26.62 17.61
N ILE A 304 -8.71 -25.30 17.62
CA ILE A 304 -9.35 -24.60 16.48
C ILE A 304 -8.48 -24.74 15.23
N THR A 305 -7.18 -24.54 15.36
CA THR A 305 -6.23 -24.63 14.25
C THR A 305 -6.15 -26.07 13.73
N ASP A 306 -6.10 -27.06 14.60
CA ASP A 306 -6.05 -28.48 14.24
C ASP A 306 -7.39 -28.95 13.68
N THR A 307 -8.49 -28.46 14.19
CA THR A 307 -9.82 -28.70 13.63
C THR A 307 -9.94 -28.07 12.24
N LEU A 308 -9.50 -26.85 12.06
CA LEU A 308 -9.45 -26.19 10.74
C LEU A 308 -8.53 -26.94 9.77
N LYS A 309 -7.40 -27.47 10.23
CA LYS A 309 -6.52 -28.34 9.42
C LYS A 309 -7.19 -29.65 9.03
N ASN A 310 -8.01 -30.21 9.90
CA ASN A 310 -8.68 -31.50 9.70
C ASN A 310 -10.02 -31.38 8.95
N LEU A 311 -10.57 -30.18 8.82
CA LEU A 311 -11.86 -29.92 8.15
C LEU A 311 -11.90 -30.21 6.64
N GLY A 312 -10.81 -30.67 6.09
CA GLY A 312 -10.71 -31.13 4.69
C GLY A 312 -9.32 -30.88 4.11
N THR A 313 -8.95 -31.71 3.16
CA THR A 313 -7.62 -31.68 2.56
C THR A 313 -7.42 -30.43 1.73
N VAL A 314 -6.69 -29.46 2.29
CA VAL A 314 -6.09 -28.38 1.50
C VAL A 314 -5.00 -29.01 0.63
N LYS A 315 -5.17 -28.93 -0.67
CA LYS A 315 -4.13 -29.38 -1.61
C LYS A 315 -2.99 -28.37 -1.62
N LYS A 316 -1.80 -28.81 -1.26
CA LYS A 316 -0.57 -28.02 -1.35
C LYS A 316 0.29 -28.55 -2.50
N SER A 317 0.76 -27.67 -3.36
CA SER A 317 1.73 -27.98 -4.42
C SER A 317 2.78 -26.86 -4.48
N ALA A 318 4.03 -27.23 -4.70
CA ALA A 318 5.05 -26.25 -5.05
C ALA A 318 4.72 -25.65 -6.43
N GLU A 319 4.68 -24.34 -6.53
CA GLU A 319 4.33 -23.63 -7.77
C GLU A 319 5.13 -22.35 -7.92
N ASN A 320 5.80 -22.23 -9.07
CA ASN A 320 6.40 -20.98 -9.46
C ASN A 320 5.34 -20.12 -10.14
N TYR A 321 5.15 -18.91 -9.65
CA TYR A 321 4.18 -17.99 -10.20
C TYR A 321 4.78 -16.60 -10.42
N LYS A 322 4.03 -15.73 -11.07
CA LYS A 322 4.45 -14.39 -11.45
C LYS A 322 3.39 -13.38 -11.04
N THR A 323 3.80 -12.30 -10.39
CA THR A 323 2.94 -11.16 -10.14
C THR A 323 3.42 -9.94 -10.91
N SER A 324 2.49 -9.17 -11.45
CA SER A 324 2.78 -7.86 -12.04
C SER A 324 2.99 -6.83 -10.94
N LEU A 325 3.90 -5.90 -11.17
CA LEU A 325 4.04 -4.72 -10.33
C LEU A 325 2.88 -3.74 -10.59
N ARG A 326 2.68 -2.83 -9.66
CA ARG A 326 1.71 -1.75 -9.83
C ARG A 326 2.27 -0.64 -10.68
N SER A 327 2.06 -0.75 -11.97
CA SER A 327 2.43 0.29 -12.91
C SER A 327 1.62 1.56 -12.65
N LYS A 328 2.24 2.72 -12.85
CA LYS A 328 1.66 4.04 -12.61
C LYS A 328 1.88 4.93 -13.81
N PHE A 329 0.83 5.61 -14.22
CA PHE A 329 0.92 6.74 -15.15
C PHE A 329 0.73 8.03 -14.35
N ILE A 330 1.63 9.00 -14.54
CA ILE A 330 1.55 10.32 -13.92
C ILE A 330 1.77 11.33 -15.02
N ALA A 331 0.89 12.32 -15.11
CA ALA A 331 1.09 13.51 -15.94
C ALA A 331 0.90 14.74 -15.06
N ASP A 332 1.80 15.68 -15.17
CA ASP A 332 1.80 16.91 -14.37
C ASP A 332 2.17 18.13 -15.21
N MET A 333 1.63 19.26 -14.82
CA MET A 333 1.96 20.57 -15.36
C MET A 333 2.12 21.58 -14.23
N LEU A 334 3.03 22.52 -14.43
CA LEU A 334 3.26 23.64 -13.51
C LEU A 334 3.42 24.90 -14.34
N TYR A 335 2.73 25.96 -13.94
CA TYR A 335 2.82 27.27 -14.56
C TYR A 335 3.29 28.29 -13.52
N ASP A 336 4.43 28.93 -13.79
CA ASP A 336 5.00 29.97 -12.95
C ASP A 336 4.29 31.30 -13.23
N LEU A 337 3.44 31.74 -12.30
CA LEU A 337 2.75 33.05 -12.38
C LEU A 337 3.75 34.21 -12.26
N ASN A 338 4.70 34.02 -11.38
CA ASN A 338 5.85 34.91 -11.14
C ASN A 338 6.98 34.14 -10.44
N ASN A 339 8.03 34.85 -10.00
CA ASN A 339 9.19 34.22 -9.37
C ASN A 339 8.91 33.56 -8.01
N GLN A 340 7.74 33.80 -7.42
CA GLN A 340 7.39 33.28 -6.10
C GLN A 340 6.16 32.36 -6.11
N PHE A 341 5.28 32.52 -7.08
CA PHE A 341 4.02 31.78 -7.14
C PHE A 341 3.91 30.94 -8.42
N SER A 342 3.55 29.68 -8.22
CA SER A 342 3.24 28.76 -9.32
C SER A 342 1.93 28.04 -9.03
N ILE A 343 1.23 27.66 -10.10
CA ILE A 343 0.03 26.81 -10.04
C ILE A 343 0.27 25.55 -10.85
N GLY A 344 -0.28 24.43 -10.39
CA GLY A 344 -0.08 23.15 -11.05
C GLY A 344 -1.34 22.31 -11.13
N ALA A 345 -1.32 21.36 -12.06
CA ALA A 345 -2.33 20.30 -12.17
C ALA A 345 -1.62 18.96 -12.43
N SER A 346 -2.19 17.87 -11.94
CA SER A 346 -1.64 16.54 -12.11
C SER A 346 -2.73 15.49 -12.17
N VAL A 347 -2.45 14.43 -12.92
CA VAL A 347 -3.27 13.21 -13.01
C VAL A 347 -2.39 12.02 -12.67
N LEU A 348 -2.86 11.17 -11.78
CA LEU A 348 -2.27 9.89 -11.45
C LEU A 348 -3.25 8.79 -11.83
N TYR A 349 -2.78 7.76 -12.51
CA TYR A 349 -3.51 6.51 -12.74
C TYR A 349 -2.63 5.33 -12.33
N ARG A 350 -3.15 4.45 -11.45
CA ARG A 350 -2.48 3.20 -11.06
C ARG A 350 -3.21 2.02 -11.69
N PHE A 351 -2.46 1.23 -12.43
CA PHE A 351 -2.92 -0.04 -12.97
C PHE A 351 -2.88 -1.07 -11.84
N ASN A 352 -4.02 -1.34 -11.24
CA ASN A 352 -4.08 -2.21 -10.08
C ASN A 352 -4.81 -3.51 -10.39
N TYR A 353 -4.34 -4.62 -9.79
CA TYR A 353 -4.95 -5.94 -9.93
C TYR A 353 -6.38 -5.99 -9.34
N PHE A 354 -6.60 -5.32 -8.20
CA PHE A 354 -7.92 -5.34 -7.52
C PHE A 354 -8.87 -4.30 -8.04
N ASP A 355 -8.34 -3.10 -8.28
CA ASP A 355 -9.17 -1.94 -8.53
C ASP A 355 -8.32 -0.80 -9.10
N PRO A 356 -8.55 -0.37 -10.34
CA PRO A 356 -7.81 0.76 -10.91
C PRO A 356 -8.07 2.01 -10.07
N TYR A 357 -7.01 2.71 -9.72
CA TYR A 357 -7.08 3.93 -8.93
C TYR A 357 -6.67 5.14 -9.77
N TRP A 358 -7.45 6.20 -9.70
CA TRP A 358 -7.13 7.46 -10.33
C TRP A 358 -7.22 8.61 -9.33
N LYS A 359 -6.42 9.64 -9.54
CA LYS A 359 -6.41 10.88 -8.75
C LYS A 359 -6.13 12.04 -9.68
N ILE A 360 -6.90 13.12 -9.53
CA ILE A 360 -6.67 14.41 -10.19
C ILE A 360 -6.41 15.43 -9.09
N ALA A 361 -5.41 16.28 -9.27
CA ALA A 361 -5.05 17.27 -8.27
C ALA A 361 -4.67 18.60 -8.93
N SER A 362 -4.95 19.69 -8.22
CA SER A 362 -4.44 21.03 -8.50
C SER A 362 -3.70 21.55 -7.29
N ALA A 363 -2.67 22.35 -7.49
CA ALA A 363 -1.85 22.89 -6.43
C ALA A 363 -1.48 24.35 -6.66
N ALA A 364 -1.21 25.03 -5.55
CA ALA A 364 -0.53 26.31 -5.52
C ALA A 364 0.78 26.17 -4.74
N VAL A 365 1.85 26.67 -5.30
CA VAL A 365 3.20 26.66 -4.71
C VAL A 365 3.65 28.07 -4.45
N TYR A 366 4.13 28.32 -3.24
CA TYR A 366 4.72 29.59 -2.83
C TYR A 366 6.19 29.40 -2.42
N SER A 367 7.08 30.09 -3.13
CA SER A 367 8.53 30.03 -2.96
C SER A 367 9.07 31.42 -2.66
N PRO A 368 8.90 31.95 -1.42
CA PRO A 368 9.32 33.31 -1.06
C PRO A 368 10.83 33.51 -1.18
N SER A 369 11.58 32.44 -1.13
CA SER A 369 13.04 32.43 -1.27
C SER A 369 13.52 31.09 -1.84
N LYS A 370 14.81 30.99 -2.16
CA LYS A 370 15.43 29.72 -2.53
C LYS A 370 15.49 28.72 -1.36
N ILE A 371 15.30 29.19 -0.13
CA ILE A 371 15.38 28.37 1.09
C ILE A 371 14.05 27.64 1.33
N ILE A 372 12.90 28.31 1.14
CA ILE A 372 11.60 27.81 1.53
C ILE A 372 10.72 27.65 0.31
N ASN A 373 10.14 26.45 0.17
CA ASN A 373 9.06 26.15 -0.75
C ASN A 373 7.94 25.52 0.03
N ILE A 374 6.75 26.04 -0.07
CA ILE A 374 5.53 25.50 0.55
C ILE A 374 4.40 25.49 -0.47
N GLY A 375 3.49 24.56 -0.34
CA GLY A 375 2.34 24.50 -1.23
C GLY A 375 1.18 23.75 -0.61
N GLY A 376 0.01 24.04 -1.14
CA GLY A 376 -1.22 23.33 -0.86
C GLY A 376 -1.76 22.71 -2.13
N GLN A 377 -2.47 21.61 -1.97
CA GLN A 377 -3.17 20.96 -3.08
C GLN A 377 -4.61 20.65 -2.70
N VAL A 378 -5.44 20.65 -3.69
CA VAL A 378 -6.77 20.04 -3.67
C VAL A 378 -6.80 18.88 -4.64
N SER A 379 -7.45 17.79 -4.27
CA SER A 379 -7.51 16.61 -5.13
C SER A 379 -8.85 15.90 -5.02
N PHE A 380 -9.16 15.17 -6.09
CA PHE A 380 -10.30 14.28 -6.21
C PHE A 380 -9.76 12.91 -6.62
N ASP A 381 -10.27 11.87 -6.04
CA ASP A 381 -9.89 10.52 -6.42
C ASP A 381 -11.10 9.56 -6.40
N ARG A 382 -10.87 8.34 -6.81
CA ARG A 382 -11.91 7.32 -6.93
C ARG A 382 -12.70 7.07 -5.64
N TYR A 383 -12.07 7.22 -4.49
CA TYR A 383 -12.65 6.88 -3.19
C TYR A 383 -13.07 8.10 -2.39
N GLU A 384 -12.56 9.27 -2.75
CA GLU A 384 -12.81 10.52 -2.05
C GLU A 384 -13.11 11.65 -3.03
N ASN A 385 -14.28 12.26 -2.86
CA ASN A 385 -14.72 13.34 -3.74
C ASN A 385 -13.90 14.62 -3.57
N PHE A 386 -13.26 14.81 -2.42
CA PHE A 386 -12.48 16.02 -2.15
C PHE A 386 -11.45 15.79 -1.04
N ASN A 387 -10.25 16.26 -1.28
CA ASN A 387 -9.15 16.14 -0.36
C ASN A 387 -8.22 17.34 -0.42
N ILE A 388 -7.68 17.77 0.72
CA ILE A 388 -6.73 18.87 0.84
C ILE A 388 -5.43 18.34 1.41
N GLY A 389 -4.31 18.64 0.76
CA GLY A 389 -2.97 18.28 1.21
C GLY A 389 -2.03 19.48 1.31
N LEU A 390 -0.97 19.32 2.06
CA LEU A 390 0.14 20.25 2.18
C LEU A 390 1.45 19.59 1.80
N PHE A 391 2.36 20.35 1.25
CA PHE A 391 3.73 19.92 0.97
C PHE A 391 4.71 21.06 1.15
N GLY A 392 5.96 20.73 1.43
CA GLY A 392 6.98 21.75 1.60
C GLY A 392 8.40 21.22 1.53
N ALA A 393 9.33 22.14 1.31
CA ALA A 393 10.75 21.88 1.35
C ALA A 393 11.52 23.04 1.99
N LEU A 394 12.58 22.67 2.72
CA LEU A 394 13.53 23.58 3.32
C LEU A 394 14.92 23.27 2.77
N ASN A 395 15.52 24.26 2.10
CA ASN A 395 16.81 24.16 1.45
C ASN A 395 17.83 24.97 2.25
N ILE A 396 18.69 24.31 3.02
CA ILE A 396 19.73 24.97 3.84
C ILE A 396 21.08 24.58 3.26
N SER A 397 21.72 25.52 2.56
CA SER A 397 22.98 25.28 1.84
C SER A 397 22.83 24.10 0.86
N VAL A 398 23.57 23.03 1.06
CA VAL A 398 23.54 21.81 0.24
C VAL A 398 22.50 20.81 0.71
N VAL A 399 21.90 20.99 1.88
CA VAL A 399 20.95 20.06 2.49
C VAL A 399 19.52 20.49 2.18
N ARG A 400 18.69 19.55 1.77
CA ARG A 400 17.26 19.74 1.48
C ARG A 400 16.41 18.76 2.25
N TRP A 401 15.51 19.30 3.07
CA TRP A 401 14.43 18.59 3.72
C TRP A 401 13.16 18.76 2.91
N TYR A 402 12.39 17.71 2.75
CA TYR A 402 11.08 17.79 2.08
C TYR A 402 10.08 16.86 2.73
N GLY A 403 8.81 17.22 2.58
CA GLY A 403 7.73 16.39 3.08
C GLY A 403 6.38 16.83 2.55
N SER A 404 5.43 15.97 2.69
CA SER A 404 4.06 16.20 2.26
C SER A 404 3.06 15.38 3.06
N ILE A 405 1.86 15.88 3.15
CA ILE A 405 0.70 15.23 3.76
C ILE A 405 -0.49 15.43 2.83
N ASP A 406 -1.17 14.35 2.45
CA ASP A 406 -2.30 14.41 1.53
C ASP A 406 -3.60 14.89 2.19
N HIS A 407 -3.78 14.56 3.47
CA HIS A 407 -5.02 14.81 4.21
C HIS A 407 -4.76 15.69 5.41
N ILE A 408 -4.99 17.01 5.29
CA ILE A 408 -4.90 17.92 6.43
C ILE A 408 -5.82 17.49 7.59
N PRO A 409 -7.06 17.03 7.35
CA PRO A 409 -7.94 16.57 8.43
C PRO A 409 -7.32 15.51 9.34
N VAL A 410 -6.36 14.73 8.84
CA VAL A 410 -5.59 13.76 9.66
C VAL A 410 -4.88 14.41 10.84
N LEU A 411 -4.40 15.64 10.68
CA LEU A 411 -3.68 16.35 11.75
C LEU A 411 -4.61 16.83 12.88
N VAL A 412 -5.90 17.03 12.58
CA VAL A 412 -6.87 17.58 13.52
C VAL A 412 -7.85 16.52 14.03
N THR A 413 -8.31 15.65 13.15
CA THR A 413 -9.30 14.60 13.43
C THR A 413 -8.88 13.28 12.77
N PRO A 414 -7.78 12.66 13.22
CA PRO A 414 -7.23 11.45 12.59
C PRO A 414 -8.21 10.27 12.59
N ASP A 415 -9.10 10.25 13.57
CA ASP A 415 -10.13 9.25 13.74
C ASP A 415 -11.24 9.33 12.67
N LYS A 416 -11.50 10.51 12.09
CA LYS A 416 -12.58 10.73 11.11
C LYS A 416 -12.19 10.46 9.68
N VAL A 417 -10.90 10.32 9.39
CA VAL A 417 -10.42 10.09 8.03
C VAL A 417 -10.33 8.62 7.71
N ASN A 418 -10.60 8.28 6.46
CA ASN A 418 -10.51 6.92 5.92
C ASN A 418 -9.18 6.66 5.20
N ARG A 419 -8.38 7.71 5.02
CA ARG A 419 -7.06 7.64 4.39
C ARG A 419 -6.07 8.49 5.15
N PHE A 420 -4.86 7.96 5.26
CA PHE A 420 -3.68 8.67 5.70
C PHE A 420 -2.56 8.47 4.67
N SER A 421 -1.98 9.55 4.16
CA SER A 421 -0.82 9.48 3.27
C SER A 421 0.06 10.73 3.38
N GLY A 422 1.36 10.56 3.21
CA GLY A 422 2.36 11.62 3.22
C GLY A 422 3.74 11.07 2.87
N ASN A 423 4.76 11.88 2.92
CA ASN A 423 6.14 11.56 2.58
C ASN A 423 7.08 12.45 3.38
N VAL A 424 8.25 11.94 3.72
CA VAL A 424 9.35 12.72 4.29
C VAL A 424 10.68 12.20 3.77
N GLY A 425 11.60 13.09 3.48
CA GLY A 425 12.92 12.73 3.00
C GLY A 425 13.94 13.84 3.12
N LEU A 426 15.17 13.46 2.83
CA LEU A 426 16.36 14.31 2.91
C LEU A 426 17.23 14.11 1.67
N ALA A 427 17.85 15.19 1.18
CA ALA A 427 18.83 15.11 0.10
C ALA A 427 19.98 16.09 0.33
N ILE A 428 21.14 15.79 -0.25
CA ILE A 428 22.31 16.65 -0.33
C ILE A 428 22.59 16.89 -1.80
N MET A 429 22.75 18.15 -2.18
CA MET A 429 22.90 18.55 -3.59
C MET A 429 23.92 19.67 -3.76
N TRP A 430 24.80 19.56 -4.78
CA TRP A 430 25.82 20.57 -5.12
C TRP A 430 26.26 20.55 -6.59
#